data_56818d90c35a78ddcdc3b3ee20a156c3
#
_entry.id   56818d90c35a78ddcdc3b3ee20a156c3
#
_cell.length_a   1.000
_cell.length_b   1.000
_cell.length_c   1.000
_cell.angle_alpha   90.00
_cell.angle_beta   90.00
_cell.angle_gamma   90.00
#
_symmetry.space_group_name_H-M   'P 1'
#
loop_
_entity.id
_entity.type
_entity.pdbx_description
1 polymer ?
#
loop_
_entity_poly.entity_id
_entity_poly.type
_entity_poly.pdbx_seq_one_letter_code
_entity_poly.pdbx_strand_id
1 'polypeptide(L)'
;QIHWKLSSKLDRLVVRDPGLPLERSVLLLWERRGAHETPRQACAMAEMAVSLSRELLRQGVRCRVAWNDAAGQDCALYELEDENALYDMLPKLLSAAASGAVESVAELYLRQYGRPGGKTVLLSAGGCSGAARLCPAEELTGLFCAPEVPEDFPGRGYCIEPDAGGAYEIDLY
;
A
#
# COMPACT_ATOMS: atom_id res chain seq x y z
N GLN A 1 27.09 0.78 -19.31
CA GLN A 1 28.48 1.34 -19.22
C GLN A 1 29.49 0.22 -18.97
N ILE A 2 30.58 0.18 -19.71
CA ILE A 2 31.66 -0.80 -19.51
C ILE A 2 32.47 -0.41 -18.27
N HIS A 3 32.65 -1.37 -17.36
CA HIS A 3 33.42 -1.15 -16.14
C HIS A 3 34.88 -1.51 -16.34
N TRP A 4 35.68 -0.64 -16.95
CA TRP A 4 37.04 -0.88 -17.41
C TRP A 4 37.98 -1.45 -16.32
N LYS A 5 37.89 -0.94 -15.07
CA LYS A 5 38.74 -1.44 -13.97
C LYS A 5 38.45 -2.89 -13.57
N LEU A 6 37.24 -3.36 -13.69
CA LEU A 6 36.87 -4.74 -13.44
C LEU A 6 37.15 -5.63 -14.65
N SER A 7 36.92 -5.13 -15.86
CA SER A 7 37.21 -5.87 -17.08
C SER A 7 38.69 -6.19 -17.22
N SER A 8 39.60 -5.25 -16.87
CA SER A 8 41.07 -5.49 -16.91
C SER A 8 41.56 -6.45 -15.83
N LYS A 9 40.83 -6.61 -14.72
CA LYS A 9 41.20 -7.52 -13.63
C LYS A 9 40.73 -8.95 -13.84
N LEU A 10 39.66 -9.14 -14.60
CA LEU A 10 39.00 -10.44 -14.80
C LEU A 10 39.25 -11.03 -16.19
N ASP A 11 40.04 -10.35 -17.02
CA ASP A 11 40.32 -10.72 -18.41
C ASP A 11 39.06 -11.05 -19.24
N ARG A 12 37.96 -10.41 -18.88
CA ARG A 12 36.67 -10.52 -19.57
C ARG A 12 35.94 -9.19 -19.53
N LEU A 13 35.13 -8.94 -20.56
CA LEU A 13 34.32 -7.74 -20.63
C LEU A 13 33.24 -7.76 -19.52
N VAL A 14 33.34 -6.84 -18.56
CA VAL A 14 32.33 -6.65 -17.52
C VAL A 14 31.49 -5.43 -17.93
N VAL A 15 30.27 -5.68 -18.35
CA VAL A 15 29.28 -4.65 -18.61
C VAL A 15 28.52 -4.45 -17.29
N ARG A 16 28.54 -3.23 -16.79
CA ARG A 16 27.58 -2.84 -15.76
C ARG A 16 26.22 -2.75 -16.46
N ASP A 17 25.39 -3.77 -16.25
CA ASP A 17 23.98 -3.65 -16.54
C ASP A 17 23.48 -2.50 -15.65
N PRO A 18 23.02 -1.35 -16.20
CA PRO A 18 22.21 -0.43 -15.43
C PRO A 18 20.93 -1.21 -15.21
N GLY A 19 20.85 -1.98 -14.12
CA GLY A 19 19.59 -2.57 -13.70
C GLY A 19 18.57 -1.46 -13.84
N LEU A 20 17.51 -1.71 -14.63
CA LEU A 20 16.37 -0.80 -14.72
C LEU A 20 16.16 -0.28 -13.31
N PRO A 21 16.14 1.04 -13.08
CA PRO A 21 15.87 1.55 -11.74
C PRO A 21 14.61 0.80 -11.32
N LEU A 22 14.71 -0.04 -10.30
CA LEU A 22 13.56 -0.68 -9.70
C LEU A 22 12.68 0.50 -9.32
N GLU A 23 11.65 0.75 -10.11
CA GLU A 23 10.73 1.84 -9.85
C GLU A 23 10.17 1.57 -8.48
N ARG A 24 10.68 2.32 -7.49
CA ARG A 24 10.19 2.20 -6.12
C ARG A 24 8.72 2.63 -6.17
N SER A 25 7.85 1.67 -6.14
CA SER A 25 6.41 1.90 -6.10
C SER A 25 5.82 1.25 -4.86
N VAL A 26 4.90 1.94 -4.23
CA VAL A 26 4.15 1.44 -3.07
C VAL A 26 2.67 1.44 -3.42
N LEU A 27 2.01 0.33 -3.13
CA LEU A 27 0.57 0.20 -3.23
C LEU A 27 -0.03 0.30 -1.82
N LEU A 28 -0.90 1.28 -1.59
CA LEU A 28 -1.72 1.39 -0.39
C LEU A 28 -3.09 0.79 -0.69
N LEU A 29 -3.47 -0.27 0.01
CA LEU A 29 -4.78 -0.89 -0.09
C LEU A 29 -5.59 -0.58 1.17
N TRP A 30 -6.73 0.08 1.03
CA TRP A 30 -7.62 0.33 2.14
C TRP A 30 -8.81 -0.63 2.10
N GLU A 31 -8.85 -1.53 3.05
CA GLU A 31 -9.96 -2.47 3.23
C GLU A 31 -11.17 -1.75 3.84
N ARG A 32 -12.17 -1.49 3.02
CA ARG A 32 -13.42 -0.82 3.40
C ARG A 32 -14.58 -1.80 3.61
N ARG A 33 -14.28 -3.08 3.68
CA ARG A 33 -15.28 -4.12 3.88
C ARG A 33 -15.59 -4.30 5.36
N GLY A 34 -16.86 -4.33 5.67
CA GLY A 34 -17.34 -4.82 6.95
C GLY A 34 -18.20 -3.85 7.75
N ALA A 35 -19.21 -4.43 8.41
CA ALA A 35 -20.14 -3.72 9.28
C ALA A 35 -19.53 -3.24 10.60
N HIS A 36 -18.23 -3.46 10.81
CA HIS A 36 -17.57 -3.25 12.11
C HIS A 36 -16.58 -2.07 12.12
N GLU A 37 -16.33 -1.43 10.96
CA GLU A 37 -15.50 -0.25 10.93
C GLU A 37 -16.27 0.94 11.51
N THR A 38 -15.80 1.45 12.63
CA THR A 38 -16.37 2.67 13.22
C THR A 38 -15.97 3.91 12.42
N PRO A 39 -16.75 5.01 12.47
CA PRO A 39 -16.37 6.27 11.82
C PRO A 39 -14.97 6.77 12.24
N ARG A 40 -14.58 6.55 13.51
CA ARG A 40 -13.25 6.93 14.02
C ARG A 40 -12.14 6.12 13.34
N GLN A 41 -12.33 4.82 13.21
CA GLN A 41 -11.37 3.95 12.50
C GLN A 41 -11.27 4.34 11.03
N ALA A 42 -12.41 4.62 10.37
CA ALA A 42 -12.42 5.10 8.99
C ALA A 42 -11.63 6.39 8.82
N CYS A 43 -11.83 7.38 9.72
CA CYS A 43 -11.07 8.63 9.70
C CYS A 43 -9.56 8.37 9.90
N ALA A 44 -9.18 7.56 10.88
CA ALA A 44 -7.78 7.25 11.15
C ALA A 44 -7.11 6.57 9.94
N MET A 45 -7.80 5.62 9.29
CA MET A 45 -7.27 4.97 8.08
C MET A 45 -7.16 5.92 6.89
N ALA A 46 -8.13 6.83 6.71
CA ALA A 46 -8.07 7.86 5.68
C ALA A 46 -6.89 8.82 5.90
N GLU A 47 -6.71 9.30 7.14
CA GLU A 47 -5.58 10.15 7.53
C GLU A 47 -4.24 9.45 7.30
N MET A 48 -4.15 8.16 7.63
CA MET A 48 -2.96 7.35 7.40
C MET A 48 -2.69 7.20 5.90
N ALA A 49 -3.71 6.87 5.09
CA ALA A 49 -3.55 6.77 3.65
C ALA A 49 -3.03 8.07 3.02
N VAL A 50 -3.57 9.22 3.44
CA VAL A 50 -3.15 10.54 2.95
C VAL A 50 -1.73 10.88 3.41
N SER A 51 -1.43 10.65 4.69
CA SER A 51 -0.12 10.98 5.27
C SER A 51 1.00 10.15 4.64
N LEU A 52 0.78 8.84 4.48
CA LEU A 52 1.71 7.96 3.79
C LEU A 52 1.89 8.33 2.33
N SER A 53 0.79 8.60 1.61
CA SER A 53 0.86 9.02 0.21
C SER A 53 1.69 10.29 0.05
N ARG A 54 1.45 11.29 0.89
CA ARG A 54 2.20 12.56 0.88
C ARG A 54 3.69 12.33 1.15
N GLU A 55 4.02 11.53 2.15
CA GLU A 55 5.42 11.27 2.50
C GLU A 55 6.14 10.48 1.40
N LEU A 56 5.48 9.48 0.80
CA LEU A 56 6.02 8.74 -0.34
C LEU A 56 6.30 9.65 -1.54
N LEU A 57 5.35 10.53 -1.87
CA LEU A 57 5.52 11.53 -2.94
C LEU A 57 6.70 12.48 -2.66
N ARG A 58 6.85 12.95 -1.41
CA ARG A 58 7.99 13.79 -1.00
C ARG A 58 9.33 13.09 -1.16
N GLN A 59 9.35 11.78 -0.99
CA GLN A 59 10.54 10.93 -1.19
C GLN A 59 10.75 10.53 -2.66
N GLY A 60 9.91 10.97 -3.58
CA GLY A 60 9.98 10.62 -4.99
C GLY A 60 9.60 9.16 -5.27
N VAL A 61 8.80 8.55 -4.39
CA VAL A 61 8.29 7.19 -4.54
C VAL A 61 6.91 7.24 -5.19
N ARG A 62 6.72 6.53 -6.29
CA ARG A 62 5.40 6.38 -6.90
C ARG A 62 4.45 5.68 -5.94
N CYS A 63 3.27 6.22 -5.78
CA CYS A 63 2.25 5.70 -4.87
C CYS A 63 0.97 5.41 -5.64
N ARG A 64 0.37 4.26 -5.35
CA ARG A 64 -0.96 3.89 -5.82
C ARG A 64 -1.85 3.67 -4.61
N VAL A 65 -3.06 4.18 -4.65
CA VAL A 65 -4.03 4.01 -3.56
C VAL A 65 -5.28 3.34 -4.11
N ALA A 66 -5.74 2.30 -3.44
CA ALA A 66 -6.92 1.58 -3.86
C ALA A 66 -7.81 1.18 -2.68
N TRP A 67 -9.12 1.13 -2.91
CA TRP A 67 -10.12 0.70 -1.93
C TRP A 67 -11.31 0.05 -2.63
N ASN A 68 -12.14 -0.67 -1.85
CA ASN A 68 -13.39 -1.23 -2.36
C ASN A 68 -14.33 -0.08 -2.77
N ASP A 69 -14.94 -0.18 -3.94
CA ASP A 69 -16.00 0.75 -4.33
C ASP A 69 -17.24 0.58 -3.43
N ALA A 70 -18.16 1.54 -3.49
CA ALA A 70 -19.37 1.51 -2.65
C ALA A 70 -20.27 0.29 -2.93
N ALA A 71 -20.25 -0.23 -4.16
CA ALA A 71 -20.99 -1.42 -4.55
C ALA A 71 -20.28 -2.72 -4.14
N GLY A 72 -18.99 -2.65 -3.80
CA GLY A 72 -18.15 -3.77 -3.41
C GLY A 72 -17.87 -4.77 -4.53
N GLN A 73 -18.04 -4.34 -5.77
CA GLN A 73 -17.81 -5.19 -6.96
C GLN A 73 -16.47 -4.90 -7.61
N ASP A 74 -15.97 -3.69 -7.45
CA ASP A 74 -14.76 -3.19 -8.05
C ASP A 74 -13.80 -2.58 -7.03
N CYS A 75 -12.54 -2.50 -7.44
CA CYS A 75 -11.48 -1.82 -6.72
C CYS A 75 -11.21 -0.46 -7.38
N ALA A 76 -11.52 0.63 -6.68
CA ALA A 76 -11.13 1.96 -7.13
C ALA A 76 -9.61 2.09 -6.98
N LEU A 77 -8.92 2.47 -8.05
CA LEU A 77 -7.46 2.62 -8.06
C LEU A 77 -7.08 4.02 -8.54
N TYR A 78 -6.18 4.67 -7.80
CA TYR A 78 -5.62 5.98 -8.11
C TYR A 78 -4.10 5.91 -8.14
N GLU A 79 -3.50 6.39 -9.22
CA GLU A 79 -2.07 6.56 -9.34
C GLU A 79 -1.69 7.98 -8.94
N LEU A 80 -0.77 8.10 -7.99
CA LEU A 80 -0.33 9.38 -7.45
C LEU A 80 1.09 9.64 -7.94
N GLU A 81 1.23 10.58 -8.86
CA GLU A 81 2.51 11.00 -9.40
C GLU A 81 3.02 12.29 -8.74
N ASP A 82 2.10 13.12 -8.24
CA ASP A 82 2.37 14.39 -7.59
C ASP A 82 1.32 14.76 -6.53
N GLU A 83 1.51 15.91 -5.88
CA GLU A 83 0.55 16.40 -4.88
C GLU A 83 -0.81 16.79 -5.49
N ASN A 84 -0.88 17.18 -6.76
CA ASN A 84 -2.15 17.52 -7.39
C ASN A 84 -3.02 16.27 -7.54
N ALA A 85 -2.42 15.16 -7.98
CA ALA A 85 -3.10 13.87 -8.05
C ALA A 85 -3.62 13.42 -6.66
N LEU A 86 -2.85 13.69 -5.59
CA LEU A 86 -3.30 13.45 -4.22
C LEU A 86 -4.53 14.31 -3.86
N TYR A 87 -4.51 15.61 -4.18
CA TYR A 87 -5.64 16.50 -3.91
C TYR A 87 -6.89 16.12 -4.72
N ASP A 88 -6.74 15.66 -5.94
CA ASP A 88 -7.85 15.19 -6.78
C ASP A 88 -8.47 13.88 -6.25
N MET A 89 -7.67 13.04 -5.61
CA MET A 89 -8.12 11.80 -4.98
C MET A 89 -8.87 12.07 -3.67
N LEU A 90 -8.49 13.08 -2.87
CA LEU A 90 -9.00 13.32 -1.52
C LEU A 90 -10.54 13.31 -1.41
N PRO A 91 -11.31 14.05 -2.23
CA PRO A 91 -12.77 14.06 -2.12
C PRO A 91 -13.36 12.66 -2.30
N LYS A 92 -12.78 11.85 -3.16
CA LYS A 92 -13.23 10.48 -3.47
C LYS A 92 -12.88 9.53 -2.33
N LEU A 93 -11.67 9.65 -1.78
CA LEU A 93 -11.23 8.87 -0.62
C LEU A 93 -12.11 9.17 0.61
N LEU A 94 -12.37 10.45 0.90
CA LEU A 94 -13.18 10.88 2.05
C LEU A 94 -14.66 10.55 1.89
N SER A 95 -15.17 10.45 0.66
CA SER A 95 -16.52 10.03 0.37
C SER A 95 -16.68 8.50 0.23
N ALA A 96 -15.57 7.74 0.29
CA ALA A 96 -15.63 6.29 0.20
C ALA A 96 -16.47 5.71 1.34
N ALA A 97 -17.57 5.06 1.00
CA ALA A 97 -18.43 4.41 1.98
C ALA A 97 -17.89 3.01 2.33
N ALA A 98 -18.26 2.51 3.51
CA ALA A 98 -18.01 1.12 3.84
C ALA A 98 -18.75 0.23 2.84
N SER A 99 -18.04 -0.76 2.28
CA SER A 99 -18.58 -1.66 1.28
C SER A 99 -19.21 -2.89 1.95
N GLY A 100 -20.36 -3.32 1.41
CA GLY A 100 -20.96 -4.61 1.71
C GLY A 100 -20.33 -5.78 0.94
N ALA A 101 -19.15 -5.59 0.37
CA ALA A 101 -18.47 -6.58 -0.47
C ALA A 101 -18.22 -7.90 0.26
N VAL A 102 -18.36 -8.99 -0.47
CA VAL A 102 -17.95 -10.33 -0.02
C VAL A 102 -16.45 -10.50 -0.16
N GLU A 103 -15.88 -10.01 -1.26
CA GLU A 103 -14.45 -10.06 -1.54
C GLU A 103 -13.70 -8.91 -0.84
N SER A 104 -12.51 -9.19 -0.36
CA SER A 104 -11.61 -8.17 0.20
C SER A 104 -11.02 -7.26 -0.89
N VAL A 105 -10.52 -6.07 -0.50
CA VAL A 105 -9.81 -5.20 -1.44
C VAL A 105 -8.62 -5.91 -2.08
N ALA A 106 -7.94 -6.77 -1.35
CA ALA A 106 -6.83 -7.58 -1.84
C ALA A 106 -7.25 -8.53 -2.97
N GLU A 107 -8.38 -9.23 -2.79
CA GLU A 107 -8.92 -10.15 -3.79
C GLU A 107 -9.43 -9.40 -5.02
N LEU A 108 -10.15 -8.29 -4.82
CA LEU A 108 -10.62 -7.43 -5.90
C LEU A 108 -9.45 -6.87 -6.72
N TYR A 109 -8.43 -6.36 -6.03
CA TYR A 109 -7.22 -5.84 -6.69
C TYR A 109 -6.53 -6.91 -7.53
N LEU A 110 -6.31 -8.11 -6.96
CA LEU A 110 -5.69 -9.23 -7.67
C LEU A 110 -6.47 -9.65 -8.91
N ARG A 111 -7.79 -9.66 -8.82
CA ARG A 111 -8.68 -10.02 -9.92
C ARG A 111 -8.62 -9.01 -11.06
N GLN A 112 -8.53 -7.73 -10.75
CA GLN A 112 -8.60 -6.65 -11.74
C GLN A 112 -7.24 -6.26 -12.31
N TYR A 113 -6.21 -6.23 -11.48
CA TYR A 113 -4.91 -5.67 -11.80
C TYR A 113 -3.74 -6.66 -11.72
N GLY A 114 -4.01 -7.87 -11.19
CA GLY A 114 -2.95 -8.84 -10.95
C GLY A 114 -2.10 -8.51 -9.73
N ARG A 115 -0.93 -9.15 -9.64
CA ARG A 115 -0.02 -8.92 -8.51
C ARG A 115 0.62 -7.54 -8.58
N PRO A 116 0.68 -6.81 -7.45
CA PRO A 116 1.39 -5.54 -7.41
C PRO A 116 2.90 -5.76 -7.62
N GLY A 117 3.52 -4.84 -8.34
CA GLY A 117 4.99 -4.76 -8.40
C GLY A 117 5.48 -3.82 -7.31
N GLY A 118 6.23 -4.32 -6.34
CA GLY A 118 6.77 -3.54 -5.24
C GLY A 118 6.03 -3.71 -3.92
N LYS A 119 6.33 -2.85 -2.95
CA LYS A 119 5.80 -2.95 -1.60
C LYS A 119 4.31 -2.64 -1.53
N THR A 120 3.61 -3.35 -0.67
CA THR A 120 2.18 -3.18 -0.43
C THR A 120 1.91 -2.89 1.03
N VAL A 121 1.09 -1.88 1.29
CA VAL A 121 0.61 -1.53 2.63
C VAL A 121 -0.90 -1.76 2.66
N LEU A 122 -1.35 -2.64 3.54
CA LEU A 122 -2.76 -2.87 3.81
C LEU A 122 -3.22 -2.02 4.99
N LEU A 123 -4.22 -1.19 4.79
CA LEU A 123 -4.90 -0.39 5.81
C LEU A 123 -6.24 -1.06 6.12
N SER A 124 -6.47 -1.44 7.38
CA SER A 124 -7.68 -2.16 7.76
C SER A 124 -8.10 -1.89 9.20
N ALA A 125 -9.40 -1.95 9.45
CA ALA A 125 -9.96 -1.94 10.81
C ALA A 125 -9.91 -3.31 11.52
N GLY A 126 -9.31 -4.34 10.88
CA GLY A 126 -9.12 -5.65 11.50
C GLY A 126 -9.14 -6.86 10.56
N GLY A 127 -9.50 -6.68 9.28
CA GLY A 127 -9.50 -7.78 8.31
C GLY A 127 -8.24 -7.82 7.45
N CYS A 128 -7.77 -9.00 7.06
CA CYS A 128 -6.63 -9.19 6.18
C CYS A 128 -6.82 -10.27 5.11
N SER A 129 -8.07 -10.65 4.85
CA SER A 129 -8.42 -11.68 3.85
C SER A 129 -7.73 -11.43 2.50
N GLY A 130 -7.16 -12.46 1.92
CA GLY A 130 -6.52 -12.39 0.60
C GLY A 130 -5.13 -11.72 0.60
N ALA A 131 -4.70 -11.11 1.70
CA ALA A 131 -3.42 -10.39 1.78
C ALA A 131 -2.20 -11.26 1.43
N ALA A 132 -2.20 -12.52 1.88
CA ALA A 132 -1.14 -13.48 1.59
C ALA A 132 -0.95 -13.79 0.08
N ARG A 133 -1.93 -13.47 -0.74
CA ARG A 133 -1.90 -13.72 -2.19
C ARG A 133 -1.38 -12.54 -3.00
N LEU A 134 -1.32 -11.34 -2.39
CA LEU A 134 -0.89 -10.10 -3.05
C LEU A 134 0.59 -10.16 -3.42
N CYS A 135 1.44 -10.31 -2.45
CA CYS A 135 2.88 -10.25 -2.59
C CYS A 135 3.57 -11.12 -1.52
N PRO A 136 4.89 -11.34 -1.62
CA PRO A 136 5.66 -11.97 -0.57
C PRO A 136 5.52 -11.25 0.78
N ALA A 137 5.64 -11.99 1.88
CA ALA A 137 5.46 -11.45 3.23
C ALA A 137 6.40 -10.29 3.57
N GLU A 138 7.62 -10.31 3.04
CA GLU A 138 8.64 -9.27 3.18
C GLU A 138 8.30 -7.95 2.46
N GLU A 139 7.40 -8.00 1.49
CA GLU A 139 6.90 -6.84 0.75
C GLU A 139 5.55 -6.33 1.28
N LEU A 140 4.97 -7.02 2.26
CA LEU A 140 3.66 -6.72 2.80
C LEU A 140 3.74 -6.12 4.20
N THR A 141 3.16 -4.95 4.36
CA THR A 141 3.00 -4.27 5.66
C THR A 141 1.51 -4.08 5.93
N GLY A 142 1.07 -4.36 7.15
CA GLY A 142 -0.31 -4.13 7.60
C GLY A 142 -0.38 -3.04 8.66
N LEU A 143 -1.30 -2.11 8.49
CA LEU A 143 -1.63 -1.09 9.48
C LEU A 143 -3.08 -1.31 9.91
N PHE A 144 -3.25 -1.75 11.15
CA PHE A 144 -4.55 -2.17 11.67
C PHE A 144 -5.05 -1.21 12.74
N CYS A 145 -6.21 -0.61 12.50
CA CYS A 145 -6.92 0.16 13.53
C CYS A 145 -7.72 -0.78 14.43
N ALA A 146 -7.01 -1.67 15.09
CA ALA A 146 -7.50 -2.75 15.93
C ALA A 146 -6.56 -2.95 17.14
N PRO A 147 -7.03 -3.57 18.24
CA PRO A 147 -6.18 -3.81 19.41
C PRO A 147 -5.02 -4.77 19.15
N GLU A 148 -5.17 -5.65 18.19
CA GLU A 148 -4.16 -6.65 17.85
C GLU A 148 -4.06 -6.82 16.32
N VAL A 149 -2.86 -7.20 15.86
CA VAL A 149 -2.65 -7.61 14.46
C VAL A 149 -3.33 -8.97 14.26
N PRO A 150 -4.10 -9.17 13.15
CA PRO A 150 -4.70 -10.46 12.88
C PRO A 150 -3.64 -11.59 12.84
N GLU A 151 -3.92 -12.71 13.50
CA GLU A 151 -2.99 -13.84 13.61
C GLU A 151 -2.62 -14.45 12.25
N ASP A 152 -3.53 -14.37 11.28
CA ASP A 152 -3.35 -14.89 9.92
C ASP A 152 -2.69 -13.87 8.96
N PHE A 153 -2.28 -12.69 9.45
CA PHE A 153 -1.60 -11.70 8.63
C PHE A 153 -0.17 -12.14 8.33
N PRO A 154 0.20 -12.32 7.05
CA PRO A 154 1.48 -12.94 6.69
C PRO A 154 2.67 -11.99 6.75
N GLY A 155 2.45 -10.68 6.72
CA GLY A 155 3.48 -9.65 6.64
C GLY A 155 3.84 -9.04 7.99
N ARG A 156 4.48 -7.86 7.94
CA ARG A 156 4.76 -7.07 9.14
C ARG A 156 3.53 -6.24 9.51
N GLY A 157 2.96 -6.48 10.68
CA GLY A 157 1.76 -5.80 11.15
C GLY A 157 2.04 -4.77 12.24
N TYR A 158 1.30 -3.66 12.22
CA TYR A 158 1.31 -2.61 13.25
C TYR A 158 -0.12 -2.25 13.63
N CYS A 159 -0.36 -2.04 14.92
CA CYS A 159 -1.63 -1.52 15.42
C CYS A 159 -1.59 0.00 15.50
N ILE A 160 -2.70 0.63 15.13
CA ILE A 160 -2.87 2.08 15.15
C ILE A 160 -4.04 2.40 16.09
N GLU A 161 -3.82 3.30 17.04
CA GLU A 161 -4.88 3.81 17.90
C GLU A 161 -5.50 5.08 17.30
N PRO A 162 -6.83 5.16 17.14
CA PRO A 162 -7.49 6.27 16.46
C PRO A 162 -7.30 7.64 17.11
N ASP A 163 -6.94 7.69 18.38
CA ASP A 163 -6.82 8.91 19.18
C ASP A 163 -5.38 9.22 19.62
N ALA A 164 -4.42 8.39 19.26
CA ALA A 164 -3.03 8.65 19.56
C ALA A 164 -2.53 9.79 18.67
N GLY A 165 -2.55 11.01 19.14
CA GLY A 165 -1.97 12.17 18.46
C GLY A 165 -0.44 12.11 18.32
N GLY A 166 0.10 10.91 18.13
CA GLY A 166 1.50 10.60 18.00
C GLY A 166 1.93 10.40 16.54
N ALA A 167 3.19 10.74 16.25
CA ALA A 167 3.80 10.37 15.00
C ALA A 167 4.08 8.84 15.02
N TYR A 168 3.61 8.14 14.00
CA TYR A 168 3.95 6.73 13.79
C TYR A 168 5.20 6.67 12.90
N GLU A 169 6.24 6.01 13.39
CA GLU A 169 7.42 5.70 12.58
C GLU A 169 7.23 4.31 11.97
N ILE A 170 7.00 4.26 10.66
CA ILE A 170 6.80 3.02 9.93
C ILE A 170 7.97 2.83 8.98
N ASP A 171 8.76 1.79 9.23
CA ASP A 171 9.86 1.41 8.36
C ASP A 171 9.31 0.60 7.17
N LEU A 172 9.26 1.23 6.01
CA LEU A 172 8.82 0.62 4.75
C LEU A 172 9.98 0.11 3.89
N TYR A 173 11.26 0.26 4.34
CA TYR A 173 12.44 -0.10 3.55
C TYR A 173 13.42 -0.99 4.29
#